data_f3d27d543d7f9a59f7d63b4241a700b8
#
_entry.id   f3d27d543d7f9a59f7d63b4241a700b8
#
_cell.length_a   1.000
_cell.length_b   1.000
_cell.length_c   1.000
_cell.angle_alpha   90.00
_cell.angle_beta   90.00
_cell.angle_gamma   90.00
#
_symmetry.space_group_name_H-M   'P 1'
#
loop_
_entity.id
_entity.type
_entity.pdbx_description
1 polymer ?
#
loop_
_entity_poly.entity_id
_entity_poly.type
_entity_poly.pdbx_seq_one_letter_code
_entity_poly.pdbx_strand_id
1 'polypeptide(L)'
;MAGFPAGVVNIVNGCGAEAGSAITAHPGIDKIAFTGSTITGKTIMKKASETLKSVTLETGGKSPLIVFDDADFEQAVKWSHCGIMGLGNMGQICTATSRIFVQDTIYEKFLEAFHEQVKSSTVIGDPFDENTTHGPQVSKAQYEKILSLIESGKSEGAGLLTGGARSGDKGFYIQPTVFRDVKPNMKIVREEIFGPCVVIAPFSTEADAIERANDTEYGLGAAIFTENLRKAHRVAAGVQAGTVWIDSSQDTHWGVPFGGYKKSGIGRELGSYALSAYTQVKAVHVNMGMKL
;
A
#
# COMPACT_ATOMS: atom_id res chain seq x y z
N MET A 1 16.96 25.59 7.61
CA MET A 1 17.08 25.60 6.15
C MET A 1 18.06 24.50 5.76
N ALA A 2 17.73 23.68 4.76
CA ALA A 2 18.57 22.54 4.33
C ALA A 2 19.85 22.96 3.57
N GLY A 3 20.04 24.25 3.27
CA GLY A 3 21.25 24.77 2.64
C GLY A 3 21.44 24.50 1.15
N PHE A 4 20.37 24.09 0.44
CA PHE A 4 20.46 23.91 -1.01
C PHE A 4 20.73 25.24 -1.72
N PRO A 5 21.68 25.29 -2.69
CA PRO A 5 21.91 26.44 -3.53
C PRO A 5 20.66 26.79 -4.37
N ALA A 6 20.53 28.08 -4.73
CA ALA A 6 19.45 28.50 -5.64
C ALA A 6 19.53 27.76 -6.98
N GLY A 7 18.36 27.36 -7.53
CA GLY A 7 18.26 26.66 -8.81
C GLY A 7 18.48 25.13 -8.73
N VAL A 8 18.81 24.57 -7.57
CA VAL A 8 18.95 23.11 -7.40
C VAL A 8 17.58 22.42 -7.33
N VAL A 9 16.58 23.07 -6.70
CA VAL A 9 15.23 22.55 -6.61
C VAL A 9 14.30 23.43 -7.45
N ASN A 10 13.64 22.81 -8.45
CA ASN A 10 12.73 23.49 -9.34
C ASN A 10 11.37 22.75 -9.32
N ILE A 11 10.29 23.50 -9.19
CA ILE A 11 8.93 22.95 -9.16
C ILE A 11 8.23 23.33 -10.46
N VAL A 12 7.76 22.33 -11.22
CA VAL A 12 6.98 22.49 -12.44
C VAL A 12 5.62 21.84 -12.27
N ASN A 13 4.57 22.64 -12.25
CA ASN A 13 3.20 22.16 -12.16
C ASN A 13 2.64 21.86 -13.55
N GLY A 14 1.82 20.82 -13.65
CA GLY A 14 1.13 20.44 -14.89
C GLY A 14 0.45 19.08 -14.81
N CYS A 15 -0.33 18.76 -15.84
CA CYS A 15 -0.95 17.44 -15.95
C CYS A 15 0.10 16.36 -16.19
N GLY A 16 -0.08 15.19 -15.57
CA GLY A 16 0.85 14.06 -15.71
C GLY A 16 1.03 13.60 -17.16
N ALA A 17 -0.04 13.66 -17.96
CA ALA A 17 0.01 13.31 -19.38
C ALA A 17 0.85 14.29 -20.24
N GLU A 18 1.00 15.53 -19.81
CA GLU A 18 1.75 16.59 -20.52
C GLU A 18 3.11 16.80 -19.84
N ALA A 19 3.15 17.48 -18.70
CA ALA A 19 4.39 17.81 -17.98
C ALA A 19 5.16 16.55 -17.56
N GLY A 20 4.49 15.54 -17.00
CA GLY A 20 5.11 14.28 -16.61
C GLY A 20 5.70 13.50 -17.77
N SER A 21 4.98 13.46 -18.91
CA SER A 21 5.47 12.81 -20.13
C SER A 21 6.66 13.55 -20.72
N ALA A 22 6.65 14.89 -20.75
CA ALA A 22 7.75 15.71 -21.22
C ALA A 22 9.01 15.51 -20.35
N ILE A 23 8.88 15.55 -19.03
CA ILE A 23 9.97 15.27 -18.08
C ILE A 23 10.53 13.87 -18.31
N THR A 24 9.68 12.87 -18.44
CA THR A 24 10.10 11.47 -18.62
C THR A 24 10.86 11.26 -19.92
N ALA A 25 10.48 11.97 -21.00
CA ALA A 25 11.12 11.86 -22.30
C ALA A 25 12.38 12.73 -22.47
N HIS A 26 12.57 13.76 -21.61
CA HIS A 26 13.61 14.77 -21.85
C HIS A 26 15.04 14.20 -21.74
N PRO A 27 15.91 14.36 -22.74
CA PRO A 27 17.25 13.76 -22.75
C PRO A 27 18.19 14.33 -21.68
N GLY A 28 17.97 15.54 -21.20
CA GLY A 28 18.76 16.18 -20.13
C GLY A 28 18.33 15.79 -18.71
N ILE A 29 17.48 14.77 -18.55
CA ILE A 29 17.09 14.22 -17.24
C ILE A 29 17.66 12.82 -17.11
N ASP A 30 18.49 12.59 -16.10
CA ASP A 30 19.23 11.34 -15.88
C ASP A 30 18.47 10.33 -15.05
N LYS A 31 17.54 10.79 -14.19
CA LYS A 31 16.79 9.95 -13.27
C LYS A 31 15.34 10.37 -13.15
N ILE A 32 14.45 9.39 -13.07
CA ILE A 32 13.04 9.56 -12.71
C ILE A 32 12.77 8.82 -11.41
N ALA A 33 12.17 9.52 -10.46
CA ALA A 33 11.50 8.92 -9.31
C ALA A 33 9.99 9.17 -9.46
N PHE A 34 9.18 8.14 -9.29
CA PHE A 34 7.74 8.22 -9.48
C PHE A 34 7.00 7.43 -8.41
N THR A 35 5.98 8.05 -7.84
CA THR A 35 4.99 7.41 -6.97
C THR A 35 3.61 7.53 -7.60
N GLY A 36 2.90 6.39 -7.76
CA GLY A 36 1.56 6.37 -8.32
C GLY A 36 1.09 4.99 -8.77
N SER A 37 0.21 4.92 -9.77
CA SER A 37 -0.32 3.62 -10.21
C SER A 37 0.74 2.76 -10.91
N THR A 38 0.65 1.44 -10.73
CA THR A 38 1.52 0.47 -11.38
C THR A 38 1.49 0.58 -12.91
N ILE A 39 0.34 0.92 -13.50
CA ILE A 39 0.20 1.11 -14.95
C ILE A 39 1.01 2.33 -15.40
N THR A 40 0.92 3.45 -14.69
CA THR A 40 1.70 4.65 -14.99
C THR A 40 3.19 4.40 -14.80
N GLY A 41 3.59 3.70 -13.73
CA GLY A 41 4.99 3.32 -13.50
C GLY A 41 5.58 2.50 -14.65
N LYS A 42 4.83 1.53 -15.19
CA LYS A 42 5.23 0.77 -16.40
C LYS A 42 5.40 1.66 -17.62
N THR A 43 4.51 2.64 -17.82
CA THR A 43 4.58 3.59 -18.93
C THR A 43 5.82 4.47 -18.82
N ILE A 44 6.12 4.98 -17.63
CA ILE A 44 7.32 5.77 -17.33
C ILE A 44 8.58 4.94 -17.60
N MET A 45 8.64 3.72 -17.08
CA MET A 45 9.78 2.83 -17.26
C MET A 45 10.05 2.54 -18.73
N LYS A 46 8.99 2.26 -19.52
CA LYS A 46 9.11 2.07 -20.97
C LYS A 46 9.66 3.32 -21.67
N LYS A 47 9.20 4.52 -21.29
CA LYS A 47 9.68 5.76 -21.90
C LYS A 47 11.10 6.11 -21.46
N ALA A 48 11.44 5.94 -20.19
CA ALA A 48 12.77 6.18 -19.64
C ALA A 48 13.85 5.30 -20.28
N SER A 49 13.50 4.10 -20.76
CA SER A 49 14.44 3.18 -21.41
C SER A 49 15.01 3.73 -22.74
N GLU A 50 14.33 4.67 -23.40
CA GLU A 50 14.81 5.30 -24.65
C GLU A 50 16.14 6.07 -24.47
N THR A 51 16.43 6.53 -23.25
CA THR A 51 17.67 7.26 -22.90
C THR A 51 18.43 6.62 -21.74
N LEU A 52 18.09 5.37 -21.36
CA LEU A 52 18.70 4.62 -20.27
C LEU A 52 18.70 5.35 -18.92
N LYS A 53 17.63 6.15 -18.64
CA LYS A 53 17.48 6.83 -17.36
C LYS A 53 17.38 5.84 -16.20
N SER A 54 17.99 6.19 -15.09
CA SER A 54 17.73 5.49 -13.82
C SER A 54 16.28 5.74 -13.36
N VAL A 55 15.60 4.71 -12.91
CA VAL A 55 14.19 4.79 -12.49
C VAL A 55 14.01 4.21 -11.10
N THR A 56 13.37 4.96 -10.22
CA THR A 56 12.81 4.47 -8.95
C THR A 56 11.31 4.56 -9.03
N LEU A 57 10.62 3.47 -8.67
CA LEU A 57 9.16 3.39 -8.71
C LEU A 57 8.62 2.98 -7.36
N GLU A 58 7.66 3.72 -6.86
CA GLU A 58 6.77 3.37 -5.76
C GLU A 58 5.36 3.26 -6.32
N THR A 59 4.82 2.04 -6.37
CA THR A 59 3.55 1.78 -7.04
C THR A 59 2.54 1.10 -6.13
N GLY A 60 1.48 0.54 -6.68
CA GLY A 60 0.36 0.01 -5.91
C GLY A 60 0.70 -1.12 -4.95
N GLY A 61 -0.22 -1.41 -4.06
CA GLY A 61 -0.14 -2.47 -3.08
C GLY A 61 -1.45 -3.24 -2.91
N LYS A 62 -1.35 -4.43 -2.35
CA LYS A 62 -2.47 -5.25 -1.86
C LYS A 62 -2.03 -5.90 -0.55
N SER A 63 -1.65 -5.07 0.39
CA SER A 63 -0.92 -5.46 1.59
C SER A 63 -1.73 -6.41 2.47
N PRO A 64 -1.13 -7.56 2.87
CA PRO A 64 -1.75 -8.45 3.83
C PRO A 64 -1.56 -7.94 5.27
N LEU A 65 -2.53 -8.25 6.14
CA LEU A 65 -2.42 -8.19 7.58
C LEU A 65 -2.78 -9.56 8.13
N ILE A 66 -1.92 -10.14 8.96
CA ILE A 66 -2.05 -11.50 9.49
C ILE A 66 -2.26 -11.42 11.00
N VAL A 67 -3.33 -12.03 11.50
CA VAL A 67 -3.67 -12.07 12.94
C VAL A 67 -3.67 -13.52 13.40
N PHE A 68 -2.69 -13.87 14.24
CA PHE A 68 -2.64 -15.16 14.91
C PHE A 68 -3.51 -15.17 16.17
N ASP A 69 -3.88 -16.35 16.63
CA ASP A 69 -4.75 -16.54 17.80
C ASP A 69 -4.10 -16.14 19.15
N ASP A 70 -2.77 -16.04 19.16
CA ASP A 70 -1.98 -15.57 20.30
C ASP A 70 -1.68 -14.05 20.27
N ALA A 71 -2.31 -13.28 19.37
CA ALA A 71 -2.16 -11.83 19.35
C ALA A 71 -2.91 -11.13 20.49
N ASP A 72 -2.45 -9.92 20.86
CA ASP A 72 -3.33 -8.99 21.60
C ASP A 72 -4.54 -8.67 20.72
N PHE A 73 -5.64 -9.34 21.01
CA PHE A 73 -6.84 -9.33 20.18
C PHE A 73 -7.41 -7.93 19.97
N GLU A 74 -7.47 -7.15 21.05
CA GLU A 74 -8.06 -5.80 20.99
C GLU A 74 -7.20 -4.86 20.15
N GLN A 75 -5.88 -4.91 20.33
CA GLN A 75 -4.94 -4.14 19.52
C GLN A 75 -4.94 -4.60 18.07
N ALA A 76 -5.00 -5.89 17.79
CA ALA A 76 -5.09 -6.42 16.43
C ALA A 76 -6.31 -5.90 15.69
N VAL A 77 -7.49 -5.82 16.31
CA VAL A 77 -8.71 -5.25 15.73
C VAL A 77 -8.54 -3.76 15.45
N LYS A 78 -8.02 -2.98 16.41
CA LYS A 78 -7.83 -1.53 16.27
C LYS A 78 -6.82 -1.19 15.18
N TRP A 79 -5.67 -1.87 15.15
CA TRP A 79 -4.65 -1.67 14.13
C TRP A 79 -5.08 -2.17 12.75
N SER A 80 -5.88 -3.23 12.68
CA SER A 80 -6.48 -3.67 11.42
C SER A 80 -7.41 -2.61 10.83
N HIS A 81 -8.22 -1.96 11.65
CA HIS A 81 -9.06 -0.82 11.24
C HIS A 81 -8.19 0.39 10.83
N CYS A 82 -7.19 0.73 11.64
CA CYS A 82 -6.24 1.80 11.36
C CYS A 82 -5.56 1.60 10.00
N GLY A 83 -5.11 0.39 9.70
CA GLY A 83 -4.38 0.04 8.48
C GLY A 83 -5.14 0.22 7.16
N ILE A 84 -6.47 0.36 7.20
CA ILE A 84 -7.30 0.53 5.99
C ILE A 84 -8.25 1.74 6.06
N MET A 85 -8.80 2.06 7.22
CA MET A 85 -9.86 3.06 7.36
C MET A 85 -9.54 4.15 8.40
N GLY A 86 -8.76 3.82 9.43
CA GLY A 86 -8.62 4.63 10.63
C GLY A 86 -7.68 5.84 10.53
N LEU A 87 -6.90 5.99 9.45
CA LEU A 87 -5.98 7.13 9.25
C LEU A 87 -6.65 8.34 8.58
N GLY A 88 -7.96 8.33 8.40
CA GLY A 88 -8.70 9.43 7.75
C GLY A 88 -8.43 9.57 6.24
N ASN A 89 -7.81 8.59 5.60
CA ASN A 89 -7.55 8.61 4.16
C ASN A 89 -8.48 7.67 3.35
N MET A 90 -9.41 7.00 4.02
CA MET A 90 -10.44 6.15 3.40
C MET A 90 -9.85 5.07 2.48
N GLY A 91 -8.79 4.41 2.93
CA GLY A 91 -8.08 3.38 2.15
C GLY A 91 -7.28 3.90 0.95
N GLN A 92 -7.15 5.21 0.78
CA GLN A 92 -6.39 5.84 -0.29
C GLN A 92 -4.89 5.93 0.09
N ILE A 93 -4.30 4.79 0.38
CA ILE A 93 -2.88 4.65 0.73
C ILE A 93 -2.32 3.38 0.08
N CYS A 94 -1.14 3.47 -0.50
CA CYS A 94 -0.51 2.36 -1.23
C CYS A 94 -0.19 1.15 -0.33
N THR A 95 0.09 1.38 0.95
CA THR A 95 0.36 0.35 1.96
C THR A 95 -0.88 -0.17 2.68
N ALA A 96 -2.07 0.36 2.37
CA ALA A 96 -3.32 -0.04 3.05
C ALA A 96 -3.45 -1.56 3.15
N THR A 97 -3.66 -2.06 4.37
CA THR A 97 -3.79 -3.50 4.65
C THR A 97 -5.17 -4.00 4.26
N SER A 98 -5.41 -4.04 2.96
CA SER A 98 -6.71 -4.33 2.34
C SER A 98 -7.07 -5.81 2.28
N ARG A 99 -6.15 -6.72 2.69
CA ARG A 99 -6.39 -8.15 2.88
C ARG A 99 -6.04 -8.53 4.31
N ILE A 100 -7.03 -8.88 5.10
CA ILE A 100 -6.83 -9.34 6.48
C ILE A 100 -7.00 -10.85 6.51
N PHE A 101 -5.97 -11.55 7.00
CA PHE A 101 -5.97 -12.99 7.23
C PHE A 101 -5.99 -13.24 8.73
N VAL A 102 -6.97 -13.99 9.20
CA VAL A 102 -7.19 -14.25 10.63
C VAL A 102 -7.14 -15.75 10.87
N GLN A 103 -6.43 -16.19 11.90
CA GLN A 103 -6.39 -17.60 12.26
C GLN A 103 -7.80 -18.13 12.55
N ASP A 104 -8.13 -19.30 12.02
CA ASP A 104 -9.48 -19.87 12.01
C ASP A 104 -10.10 -19.98 13.41
N THR A 105 -9.30 -20.27 14.44
CA THR A 105 -9.71 -20.39 15.84
C THR A 105 -10.35 -19.11 16.41
N ILE A 106 -10.02 -17.92 15.85
CA ILE A 106 -10.53 -16.63 16.31
C ILE A 106 -11.30 -15.87 15.23
N TYR A 107 -11.50 -16.47 14.05
CA TYR A 107 -12.01 -15.78 12.85
C TYR A 107 -13.38 -15.12 13.05
N GLU A 108 -14.38 -15.86 13.53
CA GLU A 108 -15.73 -15.31 13.71
C GLU A 108 -15.75 -14.21 14.78
N LYS A 109 -15.06 -14.41 15.89
CA LYS A 109 -14.90 -13.39 16.95
C LYS A 109 -14.25 -12.12 16.40
N PHE A 110 -13.24 -12.28 15.53
CA PHE A 110 -12.57 -11.13 14.90
C PHE A 110 -13.51 -10.39 13.96
N LEU A 111 -14.30 -11.08 13.14
CA LEU A 111 -15.26 -10.45 12.23
C LEU A 111 -16.27 -9.58 13.00
N GLU A 112 -16.83 -10.09 14.07
CA GLU A 112 -17.78 -9.35 14.92
C GLU A 112 -17.12 -8.10 15.52
N ALA A 113 -15.94 -8.25 16.13
CA ALA A 113 -15.21 -7.14 16.74
C ALA A 113 -14.76 -6.09 15.72
N PHE A 114 -14.31 -6.51 14.52
CA PHE A 114 -13.92 -5.61 13.44
C PHE A 114 -15.13 -4.86 12.87
N HIS A 115 -16.28 -5.53 12.71
CA HIS A 115 -17.52 -4.88 12.30
C HIS A 115 -17.94 -3.77 13.29
N GLU A 116 -17.94 -4.05 14.58
CA GLU A 116 -18.26 -3.05 15.60
C GLU A 116 -17.20 -1.91 15.66
N GLN A 117 -15.93 -2.23 15.47
CA GLN A 117 -14.87 -1.21 15.36
C GLN A 117 -15.11 -0.27 14.17
N VAL A 118 -15.42 -0.79 12.99
CA VAL A 118 -15.75 0.01 11.80
C VAL A 118 -16.96 0.90 12.08
N LYS A 119 -18.02 0.34 12.64
CA LYS A 119 -19.27 1.05 12.91
C LYS A 119 -19.11 2.17 13.95
N SER A 120 -18.43 1.90 15.05
CA SER A 120 -18.24 2.86 16.14
C SER A 120 -17.24 3.97 15.81
N SER A 121 -16.27 3.72 14.92
CA SER A 121 -15.21 4.67 14.59
C SER A 121 -15.48 5.49 13.33
N THR A 122 -16.55 5.20 12.59
CA THR A 122 -16.82 5.84 11.30
C THR A 122 -17.87 6.94 11.43
N VAL A 123 -17.45 8.18 11.18
CA VAL A 123 -18.33 9.34 11.00
C VAL A 123 -18.06 9.89 9.59
N ILE A 124 -18.99 9.61 8.67
CA ILE A 124 -18.89 10.09 7.28
C ILE A 124 -19.44 11.51 7.22
N GLY A 125 -18.66 12.46 6.74
CA GLY A 125 -19.09 13.85 6.72
C GLY A 125 -18.16 14.81 5.98
N ASP A 126 -18.39 16.10 6.18
CA ASP A 126 -17.56 17.16 5.66
C ASP A 126 -16.15 17.05 6.25
N PRO A 127 -15.08 17.02 5.43
CA PRO A 127 -13.70 16.93 5.92
C PRO A 127 -13.25 18.14 6.76
N PHE A 128 -14.00 19.24 6.77
CA PHE A 128 -13.77 20.40 7.64
C PHE A 128 -14.49 20.32 8.99
N ASP A 129 -15.32 19.32 9.23
CA ASP A 129 -15.92 19.05 10.54
C ASP A 129 -14.97 18.20 11.38
N GLU A 130 -14.62 18.68 12.58
CA GLU A 130 -13.68 18.01 13.50
C GLU A 130 -14.15 16.59 13.94
N ASN A 131 -15.44 16.32 13.87
CA ASN A 131 -16.00 14.99 14.19
C ASN A 131 -15.90 14.01 13.02
N THR A 132 -15.63 14.48 11.79
CA THR A 132 -15.55 13.61 10.62
C THR A 132 -14.28 12.75 10.67
N THR A 133 -14.46 11.44 10.63
CA THR A 133 -13.36 10.48 10.54
C THR A 133 -13.24 9.84 9.15
N HIS A 134 -14.25 10.05 8.28
CA HIS A 134 -14.33 9.41 6.97
C HIS A 134 -14.80 10.41 5.91
N GLY A 135 -13.87 10.91 5.12
CA GLY A 135 -14.08 11.87 4.05
C GLY A 135 -14.39 11.25 2.69
N PRO A 136 -14.38 12.06 1.61
CA PRO A 136 -14.66 11.62 0.25
C PRO A 136 -13.45 10.95 -0.43
N GLN A 137 -13.70 10.28 -1.55
CA GLN A 137 -12.64 9.84 -2.46
C GLN A 137 -12.09 11.03 -3.26
N VAL A 138 -10.83 10.91 -3.70
CA VAL A 138 -10.06 12.02 -4.28
C VAL A 138 -10.64 12.53 -5.62
N SER A 139 -11.34 11.69 -6.38
CA SER A 139 -11.88 12.04 -7.70
C SER A 139 -13.05 11.16 -8.11
N LYS A 140 -13.84 11.64 -9.09
CA LYS A 140 -14.93 10.89 -9.68
C LYS A 140 -14.46 9.55 -10.27
N ALA A 141 -13.35 9.57 -11.02
CA ALA A 141 -12.82 8.35 -11.65
C ALA A 141 -12.42 7.28 -10.61
N GLN A 142 -11.78 7.70 -9.51
CA GLN A 142 -11.43 6.79 -8.42
C GLN A 142 -12.68 6.27 -7.70
N TYR A 143 -13.64 7.14 -7.43
CA TYR A 143 -14.93 6.78 -6.82
C TYR A 143 -15.67 5.72 -7.65
N GLU A 144 -15.78 5.91 -8.97
CA GLU A 144 -16.45 4.98 -9.88
C GLU A 144 -15.71 3.63 -9.96
N LYS A 145 -14.38 3.65 -10.01
CA LYS A 145 -13.54 2.44 -9.96
C LYS A 145 -13.80 1.64 -8.69
N ILE A 146 -13.81 2.28 -7.53
CA ILE A 146 -14.04 1.61 -6.25
C ILE A 146 -15.41 0.96 -6.21
N LEU A 147 -16.46 1.68 -6.59
CA LEU A 147 -17.82 1.14 -6.64
C LEU A 147 -17.95 -0.03 -7.61
N SER A 148 -17.29 0.03 -8.77
CA SER A 148 -17.25 -1.07 -9.74
C SER A 148 -16.59 -2.32 -9.15
N LEU A 149 -15.48 -2.16 -8.38
CA LEU A 149 -14.83 -3.29 -7.71
C LEU A 149 -15.67 -3.85 -6.56
N ILE A 150 -16.33 -3.00 -5.77
CA ILE A 150 -17.28 -3.44 -4.74
C ILE A 150 -18.41 -4.26 -5.37
N GLU A 151 -18.96 -3.81 -6.48
CA GLU A 151 -20.01 -4.53 -7.19
C GLU A 151 -19.50 -5.85 -7.77
N SER A 152 -18.26 -5.91 -8.26
CA SER A 152 -17.66 -7.17 -8.68
C SER A 152 -17.56 -8.18 -7.53
N GLY A 153 -17.21 -7.73 -6.32
CA GLY A 153 -17.18 -8.60 -5.15
C GLY A 153 -18.53 -9.22 -4.82
N LYS A 154 -19.60 -8.42 -4.87
CA LYS A 154 -20.98 -8.91 -4.68
C LYS A 154 -21.37 -9.90 -5.79
N SER A 155 -21.12 -9.56 -7.04
CA SER A 155 -21.50 -10.40 -8.19
C SER A 155 -20.69 -11.70 -8.28
N GLU A 156 -19.45 -11.71 -7.78
CA GLU A 156 -18.60 -12.90 -7.66
C GLU A 156 -18.97 -13.77 -6.44
N GLY A 157 -19.91 -13.32 -5.59
CA GLY A 157 -20.45 -14.08 -4.47
C GLY A 157 -19.67 -13.94 -3.17
N ALA A 158 -18.91 -12.85 -2.98
CA ALA A 158 -18.32 -12.54 -1.68
C ALA A 158 -19.41 -12.15 -0.65
N GLY A 159 -19.26 -12.58 0.58
CA GLY A 159 -20.14 -12.20 1.69
C GLY A 159 -19.91 -10.75 2.10
N LEU A 160 -20.90 -9.89 1.94
CA LEU A 160 -20.82 -8.50 2.39
C LEU A 160 -21.18 -8.41 3.87
N LEU A 161 -20.21 -8.01 4.70
CA LEU A 161 -20.42 -7.85 6.14
C LEU A 161 -20.97 -6.45 6.48
N THR A 162 -20.46 -5.39 5.82
CA THR A 162 -20.93 -4.01 6.01
C THR A 162 -20.61 -3.14 4.80
N GLY A 163 -21.31 -2.02 4.65
CA GLY A 163 -21.10 -1.04 3.58
C GLY A 163 -21.57 -1.52 2.22
N GLY A 164 -20.73 -1.39 1.22
CA GLY A 164 -20.97 -1.89 -0.14
C GLY A 164 -21.71 -0.92 -1.07
N ALA A 165 -21.80 0.36 -0.69
CA ALA A 165 -22.51 1.36 -1.47
C ALA A 165 -21.89 2.76 -1.32
N ARG A 166 -22.38 3.69 -2.14
CA ARG A 166 -22.13 5.12 -1.92
C ARG A 166 -22.79 5.59 -0.60
N SER A 167 -22.27 6.65 -0.04
CA SER A 167 -22.85 7.33 1.11
C SER A 167 -23.44 8.68 0.67
N GLY A 168 -24.72 8.92 0.95
CA GLY A 168 -25.40 10.15 0.57
C GLY A 168 -25.61 10.31 -0.96
N ASP A 169 -26.06 11.47 -1.38
CA ASP A 169 -26.38 11.81 -2.77
C ASP A 169 -25.42 12.85 -3.39
N LYS A 170 -24.56 13.47 -2.58
CA LYS A 170 -23.58 14.47 -2.98
C LYS A 170 -22.16 13.98 -2.70
N GLY A 171 -21.19 14.50 -3.47
CA GLY A 171 -19.77 14.18 -3.32
C GLY A 171 -19.42 12.73 -3.67
N PHE A 172 -18.19 12.36 -3.37
CA PHE A 172 -17.61 11.06 -3.71
C PHE A 172 -17.45 10.16 -2.47
N TYR A 173 -18.48 10.10 -1.63
CA TYR A 173 -18.46 9.33 -0.39
C TYR A 173 -18.85 7.88 -0.63
N ILE A 174 -18.07 6.95 -0.06
CA ILE A 174 -18.28 5.51 -0.09
C ILE A 174 -18.33 5.00 1.35
N GLN A 175 -19.29 4.14 1.64
CA GLN A 175 -19.37 3.48 2.93
C GLN A 175 -18.16 2.58 3.16
N PRO A 176 -17.56 2.56 4.37
CA PRO A 176 -16.60 1.53 4.74
C PRO A 176 -17.15 0.15 4.43
N THR A 177 -16.42 -0.59 3.61
CA THR A 177 -16.92 -1.85 3.03
C THR A 177 -16.03 -3.01 3.47
N VAL A 178 -16.65 -4.04 4.04
CA VAL A 178 -15.98 -5.24 4.52
C VAL A 178 -16.59 -6.47 3.86
N PHE A 179 -15.74 -7.24 3.18
CA PHE A 179 -16.12 -8.52 2.61
C PHE A 179 -15.52 -9.69 3.39
N ARG A 180 -16.29 -10.75 3.54
CA ARG A 180 -15.93 -12.08 4.05
C ARG A 180 -16.20 -13.15 3.01
N ASP A 181 -15.87 -14.40 3.29
CA ASP A 181 -16.16 -15.54 2.43
C ASP A 181 -15.63 -15.35 0.98
N VAL A 182 -14.47 -14.72 0.87
CA VAL A 182 -13.84 -14.40 -0.42
C VAL A 182 -13.03 -15.58 -0.95
N LYS A 183 -13.03 -15.73 -2.29
CA LYS A 183 -12.18 -16.71 -2.97
C LYS A 183 -10.93 -16.03 -3.53
N PRO A 184 -9.77 -16.72 -3.62
CA PRO A 184 -8.49 -16.13 -4.03
C PRO A 184 -8.50 -15.48 -5.44
N ASN A 185 -9.39 -15.92 -6.33
CA ASN A 185 -9.49 -15.42 -7.71
C ASN A 185 -10.42 -14.22 -7.88
N MET A 186 -11.15 -13.79 -6.84
CA MET A 186 -12.05 -12.64 -6.92
C MET A 186 -11.27 -11.34 -7.15
N LYS A 187 -11.83 -10.42 -7.96
CA LYS A 187 -11.18 -9.14 -8.28
C LYS A 187 -10.86 -8.31 -7.04
N ILE A 188 -11.77 -8.28 -6.07
CA ILE A 188 -11.58 -7.55 -4.80
C ILE A 188 -10.43 -8.10 -3.96
N VAL A 189 -10.00 -9.35 -4.19
CA VAL A 189 -8.83 -9.97 -3.55
C VAL A 189 -7.55 -9.66 -4.31
N ARG A 190 -7.61 -9.60 -5.64
CA ARG A 190 -6.46 -9.46 -6.55
C ARG A 190 -6.07 -8.02 -6.86
N GLU A 191 -7.06 -7.15 -7.12
CA GLU A 191 -6.81 -5.81 -7.59
C GLU A 191 -6.70 -4.79 -6.44
N GLU A 192 -5.85 -3.80 -6.63
CA GLU A 192 -5.78 -2.64 -5.73
C GLU A 192 -7.03 -1.77 -5.90
N ILE A 193 -7.84 -1.70 -4.84
CA ILE A 193 -9.09 -0.93 -4.84
C ILE A 193 -8.78 0.56 -4.63
N PHE A 194 -7.86 0.89 -3.73
CA PHE A 194 -7.47 2.24 -3.34
C PHE A 194 -8.66 3.04 -2.79
N GLY A 195 -9.39 2.42 -1.87
CA GLY A 195 -10.60 2.96 -1.24
C GLY A 195 -10.96 2.20 0.04
N PRO A 196 -12.04 2.57 0.73
CA PRO A 196 -12.40 2.03 2.04
C PRO A 196 -13.03 0.63 1.93
N CYS A 197 -12.28 -0.29 1.35
CA CYS A 197 -12.77 -1.65 1.10
C CYS A 197 -11.69 -2.68 1.48
N VAL A 198 -12.06 -3.62 2.35
CA VAL A 198 -11.20 -4.68 2.86
C VAL A 198 -11.83 -6.04 2.69
N VAL A 199 -11.00 -7.06 2.47
CA VAL A 199 -11.41 -8.46 2.47
C VAL A 199 -10.81 -9.17 3.68
N ILE A 200 -11.60 -10.00 4.36
CA ILE A 200 -11.17 -10.78 5.53
C ILE A 200 -11.38 -12.27 5.22
N ALA A 201 -10.33 -13.06 5.41
CA ALA A 201 -10.36 -14.50 5.16
C ALA A 201 -9.65 -15.28 6.27
N PRO A 202 -10.09 -16.51 6.58
CA PRO A 202 -9.40 -17.34 7.55
C PRO A 202 -8.12 -17.97 6.97
N PHE A 203 -7.19 -18.35 7.86
CA PHE A 203 -6.09 -19.26 7.58
C PHE A 203 -5.93 -20.28 8.72
N SER A 204 -5.32 -21.44 8.46
CA SER A 204 -5.22 -22.49 9.45
C SER A 204 -3.82 -22.68 10.03
N THR A 205 -2.75 -22.41 9.30
CA THR A 205 -1.36 -22.62 9.72
C THR A 205 -0.46 -21.43 9.37
N GLU A 206 0.69 -21.31 10.04
CA GLU A 206 1.71 -20.30 9.71
C GLU A 206 2.11 -20.38 8.22
N ALA A 207 2.25 -21.57 7.66
CA ALA A 207 2.59 -21.77 6.24
C ALA A 207 1.46 -21.28 5.31
N ASP A 208 0.20 -21.60 5.62
CA ASP A 208 -0.98 -21.13 4.87
C ASP A 208 -1.09 -19.60 4.92
N ALA A 209 -0.83 -18.98 6.08
CA ALA A 209 -0.82 -17.53 6.19
C ALA A 209 0.22 -16.87 5.29
N ILE A 210 1.45 -17.40 5.26
CA ILE A 210 2.54 -16.90 4.40
C ILE A 210 2.20 -17.10 2.92
N GLU A 211 1.68 -18.26 2.53
CA GLU A 211 1.27 -18.55 1.16
C GLU A 211 0.20 -17.56 0.68
N ARG A 212 -0.89 -17.39 1.44
CA ARG A 212 -1.96 -16.44 1.14
C ARG A 212 -1.47 -14.99 1.10
N ALA A 213 -0.59 -14.60 2.02
CA ALA A 213 0.01 -13.27 2.03
C ALA A 213 0.77 -12.99 0.74
N ASN A 214 1.54 -13.98 0.27
CA ASN A 214 2.37 -13.89 -0.93
C ASN A 214 1.62 -14.07 -2.25
N ASP A 215 0.38 -14.59 -2.22
CA ASP A 215 -0.44 -14.80 -3.42
C ASP A 215 -1.01 -13.48 -3.94
N THR A 216 -0.16 -12.64 -4.43
CA THR A 216 -0.45 -11.33 -5.03
C THR A 216 0.68 -10.91 -5.97
N GLU A 217 0.36 -10.05 -6.93
CA GLU A 217 1.36 -9.41 -7.79
C GLU A 217 2.12 -8.26 -7.10
N TYR A 218 1.69 -7.87 -5.92
CA TYR A 218 2.22 -6.76 -5.13
C TYR A 218 3.11 -7.25 -3.98
N GLY A 219 3.80 -6.30 -3.35
CA GLY A 219 4.64 -6.58 -2.20
C GLY A 219 5.15 -5.31 -1.54
N LEU A 220 4.24 -4.34 -1.22
CA LEU A 220 4.65 -3.07 -0.65
C LEU A 220 4.77 -3.15 0.87
N GLY A 221 3.67 -3.46 1.56
CA GLY A 221 3.64 -3.60 3.01
C GLY A 221 2.99 -4.91 3.45
N ALA A 222 3.22 -5.29 4.71
CA ALA A 222 2.54 -6.36 5.41
C ALA A 222 2.49 -6.05 6.92
N ALA A 223 1.48 -6.53 7.63
CA ALA A 223 1.40 -6.45 9.08
C ALA A 223 1.18 -7.83 9.69
N ILE A 224 1.74 -8.08 10.89
CA ILE A 224 1.68 -9.36 11.59
C ILE A 224 1.37 -9.09 13.06
N PHE A 225 0.37 -9.79 13.60
CA PHE A 225 -0.05 -9.70 14.99
C PHE A 225 0.12 -11.06 15.68
N THR A 226 1.02 -11.13 16.66
CA THR A 226 1.30 -12.31 17.49
C THR A 226 2.17 -11.91 18.68
N GLU A 227 1.88 -12.36 19.88
CA GLU A 227 2.74 -12.14 21.04
C GLU A 227 4.03 -13.00 20.99
N ASN A 228 4.15 -13.93 20.05
CA ASN A 228 5.33 -14.75 19.87
C ASN A 228 6.35 -14.10 18.93
N LEU A 229 7.34 -13.41 19.48
CA LEU A 229 8.38 -12.71 18.71
C LEU A 229 9.12 -13.63 17.70
N ARG A 230 9.37 -14.89 18.03
CA ARG A 230 10.01 -15.85 17.11
C ARG A 230 9.12 -16.18 15.91
N LYS A 231 7.81 -16.33 16.15
CA LYS A 231 6.81 -16.52 15.10
C LYS A 231 6.75 -15.26 14.22
N ALA A 232 6.66 -14.07 14.82
CA ALA A 232 6.62 -12.81 14.11
C ALA A 232 7.80 -12.67 13.12
N HIS A 233 9.04 -12.94 13.57
CA HIS A 233 10.21 -12.87 12.72
C HIS A 233 10.26 -13.95 11.63
N ARG A 234 9.82 -15.19 11.90
CA ARG A 234 9.74 -16.22 10.85
C ARG A 234 8.74 -15.84 9.76
N VAL A 235 7.55 -15.38 10.17
CA VAL A 235 6.52 -14.94 9.23
C VAL A 235 7.00 -13.72 8.44
N ALA A 236 7.59 -12.73 9.10
CA ALA A 236 8.16 -11.55 8.45
C ALA A 236 9.23 -11.91 7.40
N ALA A 237 10.08 -12.90 7.69
CA ALA A 237 11.07 -13.38 6.73
C ALA A 237 10.45 -14.14 5.54
N GLY A 238 9.28 -14.78 5.73
CA GLY A 238 8.56 -15.52 4.70
C GLY A 238 7.67 -14.66 3.80
N VAL A 239 7.24 -13.48 4.28
CA VAL A 239 6.35 -12.59 3.53
C VAL A 239 7.15 -11.73 2.54
N GLN A 240 6.70 -11.66 1.29
CA GLN A 240 7.32 -10.89 0.21
C GLN A 240 6.79 -9.44 0.20
N ALA A 241 7.19 -8.65 1.19
CA ALA A 241 6.86 -7.24 1.32
C ALA A 241 8.10 -6.42 1.65
N GLY A 242 8.16 -5.18 1.16
CA GLY A 242 9.28 -4.29 1.40
C GLY A 242 9.29 -3.69 2.80
N THR A 243 8.11 -3.57 3.43
CA THR A 243 7.94 -3.15 4.81
C THR A 243 7.06 -4.16 5.54
N VAL A 244 7.48 -4.60 6.72
CA VAL A 244 6.69 -5.50 7.57
C VAL A 244 6.59 -4.89 8.96
N TRP A 245 5.37 -4.67 9.42
CA TRP A 245 5.05 -4.23 10.77
C TRP A 245 4.73 -5.44 11.66
N ILE A 246 5.18 -5.41 12.89
CA ILE A 246 4.83 -6.40 13.92
C ILE A 246 4.06 -5.66 15.01
N ASP A 247 2.89 -6.15 15.32
CA ASP A 247 1.94 -5.61 16.30
C ASP A 247 1.53 -4.14 16.09
N SER A 248 1.70 -3.67 14.85
CA SER A 248 1.25 -2.35 14.39
C SER A 248 0.92 -2.38 12.90
N SER A 249 0.47 -1.26 12.35
CA SER A 249 0.26 -1.05 10.91
C SER A 249 0.43 0.42 10.58
N GLN A 250 1.08 0.72 9.47
CA GLN A 250 1.33 2.07 8.94
C GLN A 250 2.30 2.94 9.77
N ASP A 251 2.98 2.39 10.78
CA ASP A 251 4.06 3.07 11.45
C ASP A 251 5.23 3.27 10.50
N THR A 252 5.65 4.51 10.31
CA THR A 252 6.74 4.85 9.39
C THR A 252 7.78 5.72 10.08
N HIS A 253 9.04 5.56 9.67
CA HIS A 253 10.12 6.39 10.14
C HIS A 253 11.04 6.74 8.97
N TRP A 254 11.39 8.02 8.83
CA TRP A 254 12.18 8.54 7.72
C TRP A 254 13.60 7.91 7.61
N GLY A 255 14.14 7.38 8.69
CA GLY A 255 15.44 6.69 8.72
C GLY A 255 15.40 5.22 8.30
N VAL A 256 14.21 4.66 8.04
CA VAL A 256 14.02 3.26 7.62
C VAL A 256 13.76 3.21 6.12
N PRO A 257 14.42 2.32 5.35
CA PRO A 257 14.18 2.18 3.92
C PRO A 257 12.73 1.80 3.63
N PHE A 258 12.15 2.42 2.60
CA PHE A 258 10.79 2.15 2.13
C PHE A 258 10.80 1.78 0.66
N GLY A 259 9.99 0.80 0.26
CA GLY A 259 9.82 0.40 -1.14
C GLY A 259 9.31 -1.01 -1.30
N GLY A 260 8.77 -1.33 -2.48
CA GLY A 260 8.04 -2.56 -2.74
C GLY A 260 8.88 -3.70 -3.33
N TYR A 261 8.35 -4.91 -3.19
CA TYR A 261 8.71 -6.10 -3.96
C TYR A 261 7.77 -6.21 -5.17
N LYS A 262 8.09 -7.07 -6.12
CA LYS A 262 7.23 -7.42 -7.26
C LYS A 262 6.78 -6.16 -8.03
N LYS A 263 5.47 -6.06 -8.32
CA LYS A 263 4.89 -4.91 -9.05
C LYS A 263 4.64 -3.67 -8.18
N SER A 264 5.03 -3.69 -6.90
CA SER A 264 4.92 -2.53 -6.01
C SER A 264 6.07 -1.55 -6.12
N GLY A 265 7.11 -1.86 -6.90
CA GLY A 265 8.11 -0.85 -7.20
C GLY A 265 9.51 -1.38 -7.46
N ILE A 266 10.41 -0.42 -7.71
CA ILE A 266 11.84 -0.63 -7.97
C ILE A 266 12.62 0.43 -7.21
N GLY A 267 13.67 0.01 -6.51
CA GLY A 267 14.47 0.88 -5.67
C GLY A 267 13.93 0.99 -4.25
N ARG A 268 14.58 1.86 -3.47
CA ARG A 268 14.16 2.18 -2.09
C ARG A 268 14.26 3.68 -1.89
N GLU A 269 13.22 4.21 -1.25
CA GLU A 269 13.16 5.57 -0.73
C GLU A 269 13.49 5.56 0.77
N LEU A 270 13.71 6.70 1.37
CA LEU A 270 14.02 6.90 2.79
C LEU A 270 15.31 6.18 3.26
N GLY A 271 15.73 6.50 4.46
CA GLY A 271 16.97 5.96 5.05
C GLY A 271 18.21 6.21 4.18
N SER A 272 19.31 5.54 4.49
CA SER A 272 20.55 5.65 3.73
C SER A 272 20.48 5.01 2.33
N TYR A 273 19.56 4.07 2.12
CA TYR A 273 19.39 3.39 0.84
C TYR A 273 18.91 4.34 -0.27
N ALA A 274 18.15 5.38 0.07
CA ALA A 274 17.70 6.38 -0.89
C ALA A 274 18.87 7.07 -1.60
N LEU A 275 19.96 7.31 -0.89
CA LEU A 275 21.13 7.98 -1.45
C LEU A 275 21.75 7.24 -2.63
N SER A 276 21.76 5.91 -2.60
CA SER A 276 22.29 5.09 -3.70
C SER A 276 21.53 5.28 -5.02
N ALA A 277 20.26 5.68 -4.94
CA ALA A 277 19.43 5.95 -6.12
C ALA A 277 19.72 7.33 -6.76
N TYR A 278 20.37 8.24 -6.05
CA TYR A 278 20.68 9.62 -6.49
C TYR A 278 22.19 9.90 -6.59
N THR A 279 23.02 8.88 -6.45
CA THR A 279 24.49 8.97 -6.55
C THR A 279 25.02 7.93 -7.51
N GLN A 280 26.25 8.17 -8.02
CA GLN A 280 26.94 7.22 -8.88
C GLN A 280 28.32 6.88 -8.28
N VAL A 281 28.70 5.61 -8.37
CA VAL A 281 30.00 5.13 -7.95
C VAL A 281 30.99 5.25 -9.10
N LYS A 282 32.15 5.87 -8.86
CA LYS A 282 33.27 5.95 -9.81
C LYS A 282 34.48 5.20 -9.25
N ALA A 283 34.98 4.23 -10.00
CA ALA A 283 36.25 3.59 -9.70
C ALA A 283 37.40 4.42 -10.33
N VAL A 284 38.45 4.68 -9.53
CA VAL A 284 39.66 5.35 -9.99
C VAL A 284 40.83 4.42 -9.73
N HIS A 285 41.51 4.02 -10.80
CA HIS A 285 42.72 3.20 -10.72
C HIS A 285 43.94 4.07 -11.00
N VAL A 286 44.92 4.04 -10.12
CA VAL A 286 46.18 4.76 -10.27
C VAL A 286 47.32 3.77 -10.43
N ASN A 287 48.10 3.87 -11.54
CA ASN A 287 49.30 3.10 -11.72
C ASN A 287 50.44 3.73 -10.88
N MET A 288 50.87 3.03 -9.85
CA MET A 288 51.93 3.48 -8.92
C MET A 288 53.35 3.05 -9.36
N GLY A 289 53.56 2.84 -10.66
CA GLY A 289 54.91 2.58 -11.20
C GLY A 289 55.07 1.20 -11.86
N MET A 290 54.00 0.46 -12.10
CA MET A 290 54.06 -0.74 -12.91
C MET A 290 54.40 -0.37 -14.35
N LYS A 291 55.45 -0.99 -14.91
CA LYS A 291 55.85 -0.88 -16.33
C LYS A 291 55.50 -2.19 -17.04
N LEU A 292 54.90 -2.10 -18.22
CA LEU A 292 54.65 -3.23 -19.10
C LEU A 292 55.88 -3.53 -19.94
#